data_5b57cf2dbb6177f0f1291d0016ebea98
#
_entry.id   5b57cf2dbb6177f0f1291d0016ebea98
#
_cell.length_a   1.000
_cell.length_b   1.000
_cell.length_c   1.000
_cell.angle_alpha   90.00
_cell.angle_beta   90.00
_cell.angle_gamma   90.00
#
_symmetry.space_group_name_H-M   'P 1'
#
loop_
_entity.id
_entity.type
_entity.pdbx_description
1 polymer ?
#
loop_
_entity_poly.entity_id
_entity_poly.type
_entity_poly.pdbx_seq_one_letter_code
_entity_poly.pdbx_strand_id
1 'polypeptide(L)' 'MTRQEIFAKLSEVFSDVFDEDITVTENTTAADIEDWDSLAHITLIAEVEDAFDIKFSMKEVLGMQNVGEMADIIEKNA' A
#
# COMPACT_ATOMS: atom_id res chain seq x y z
N MET A 1 -5.22 -7.42 13.20
CA MET A 1 -5.96 -7.02 11.99
C MET A 1 -6.09 -8.17 11.02
N THR A 2 -7.28 -8.42 10.51
CA THR A 2 -7.44 -9.44 9.48
C THR A 2 -6.93 -8.92 8.14
N ARG A 3 -6.65 -9.83 7.21
CA ARG A 3 -6.21 -9.42 5.87
C ARG A 3 -7.27 -8.60 5.16
N GLN A 4 -8.54 -8.93 5.36
CA GLN A 4 -9.65 -8.18 4.80
C GLN A 4 -9.66 -6.73 5.31
N GLU A 5 -9.42 -6.54 6.60
CA GLU A 5 -9.33 -5.21 7.21
C GLU A 5 -8.13 -4.43 6.66
N ILE A 6 -7.02 -5.12 6.43
CA ILE A 6 -5.82 -4.50 5.84
C ILE A 6 -6.14 -3.95 4.45
N PHE A 7 -6.78 -4.75 3.60
CA PHE A 7 -7.13 -4.30 2.25
C PHE A 7 -8.16 -3.18 2.24
N ALA A 8 -9.12 -3.23 3.17
CA ALA A 8 -10.10 -2.15 3.30
C ALA A 8 -9.41 -0.83 3.66
N LYS A 9 -8.49 -0.87 4.61
CA LYS A 9 -7.75 0.32 5.04
C LYS A 9 -6.77 0.79 3.96
N LEU A 10 -6.11 -0.14 3.28
CA LEU A 10 -5.23 0.20 2.15
C LEU A 10 -6.00 0.88 1.04
N SER A 11 -7.21 0.43 0.73
CA SER A 11 -8.05 1.07 -0.29
C SER A 11 -8.35 2.52 0.07
N GLU A 12 -8.59 2.81 1.34
CA GLU A 12 -8.79 4.19 1.81
C GLU A 12 -7.52 5.02 1.63
N VAL A 13 -6.37 4.47 2.00
CA VAL A 13 -5.09 5.18 1.87
C VAL A 13 -4.79 5.46 0.39
N PHE A 14 -4.97 4.45 -0.47
CA PHE A 14 -4.75 4.62 -1.89
C PHE A 14 -5.68 5.68 -2.49
N SER A 15 -6.95 5.66 -2.08
CA SER A 15 -7.93 6.63 -2.56
C SER A 15 -7.55 8.06 -2.17
N ASP A 16 -7.02 8.23 -0.96
CA ASP A 16 -6.57 9.53 -0.48
C ASP A 16 -5.32 10.01 -1.21
N VAL A 17 -4.35 9.12 -1.39
CA VAL A 17 -3.07 9.47 -2.02
C VAL A 17 -3.26 9.83 -3.49
N PHE A 18 -4.09 9.07 -4.21
CA PHE A 18 -4.29 9.26 -5.64
C PHE A 18 -5.51 10.11 -5.98
N ASP A 19 -6.24 10.55 -4.98
CA ASP A 19 -7.44 11.38 -5.14
C ASP A 19 -8.45 10.75 -6.12
N GLU A 20 -8.65 9.44 -5.98
CA GLU A 20 -9.58 8.66 -6.79
C GLU A 20 -10.22 7.59 -5.90
N ASP A 21 -11.34 7.04 -6.32
CA ASP A 21 -12.00 5.95 -5.62
C ASP A 21 -11.34 4.63 -6.04
N ILE A 22 -10.41 4.16 -5.23
CA ILE A 22 -9.59 2.98 -5.53
C ILE A 22 -9.89 1.85 -4.55
N THR A 23 -10.11 0.66 -5.09
CA THR A 23 -10.20 -0.57 -4.29
C THR A 23 -9.03 -1.46 -4.71
N VAL A 24 -8.15 -1.77 -3.75
CA VAL A 24 -6.97 -2.59 -4.03
C VAL A 24 -7.21 -4.05 -3.65
N THR A 25 -6.57 -4.94 -4.38
CA THR A 25 -6.59 -6.39 -4.13
C THR A 25 -5.17 -6.90 -4.08
N GLU A 26 -5.00 -8.20 -3.81
CA GLU A 26 -3.68 -8.82 -3.75
C GLU A 26 -2.91 -8.71 -5.07
N ASN A 27 -3.62 -8.63 -6.18
CA ASN A 27 -3.01 -8.59 -7.51
C ASN A 27 -2.81 -7.19 -8.06
N THR A 28 -3.24 -6.16 -7.34
CA THR A 28 -3.10 -4.76 -7.78
C THR A 28 -1.63 -4.39 -7.87
N THR A 29 -1.22 -3.83 -9.01
CA THR A 29 0.16 -3.41 -9.26
C THR A 29 0.19 -1.94 -9.65
N ALA A 30 1.40 -1.38 -9.72
CA ALA A 30 1.58 0.01 -10.17
C ALA A 30 1.08 0.21 -11.60
N ALA A 31 1.08 -0.84 -12.41
CA ALA A 31 0.56 -0.77 -13.78
C ALA A 31 -0.96 -0.59 -13.82
N ASP A 32 -1.66 -0.99 -12.75
CA ASP A 32 -3.12 -0.90 -12.68
C ASP A 32 -3.60 0.49 -12.23
N ILE A 33 -2.70 1.29 -11.66
CA ILE A 33 -3.03 2.62 -11.16
C ILE A 33 -2.17 3.64 -11.90
N GLU A 34 -2.80 4.43 -12.73
CA GLU A 34 -2.11 5.34 -13.66
C GLU A 34 -1.12 6.29 -13.01
N ASP A 35 -1.48 6.85 -11.87
CA ASP A 35 -0.66 7.86 -11.21
C ASP A 35 0.39 7.29 -10.24
N TRP A 36 0.49 5.99 -10.15
CA TRP A 36 1.41 5.33 -9.23
C TRP A 36 2.79 5.20 -9.87
N ASP A 37 3.62 6.21 -9.67
CA ASP A 37 5.01 6.24 -10.13
C ASP A 37 5.95 6.17 -8.91
N SER A 38 7.25 6.32 -9.15
CA SER A 38 8.27 6.24 -8.09
C SER A 38 8.07 7.27 -6.99
N LEU A 39 7.69 8.48 -7.38
CA LEU A 39 7.47 9.57 -6.42
C LEU A 39 6.20 9.32 -5.61
N ALA A 40 5.13 8.93 -6.28
CA ALA A 40 3.87 8.61 -5.61
C ALA A 40 4.05 7.41 -4.67
N HIS A 41 4.91 6.47 -5.03
CA HIS A 41 5.20 5.29 -4.19
C HIS A 41 5.78 5.71 -2.84
N ILE A 42 6.69 6.67 -2.83
CA ILE A 42 7.30 7.18 -1.60
C ILE A 42 6.24 7.82 -0.70
N THR A 43 5.37 8.64 -1.30
CA THR A 43 4.27 9.27 -0.58
C THR A 43 3.29 8.23 -0.03
N LEU A 44 2.97 7.24 -0.86
CA LEU A 44 2.08 6.15 -0.49
C LEU A 44 2.62 5.37 0.71
N ILE A 45 3.91 5.01 0.67
CA ILE A 45 4.54 4.27 1.75
C ILE A 45 4.47 5.06 3.07
N ALA A 46 4.75 6.36 3.02
CA ALA A 46 4.68 7.21 4.21
C ALA A 46 3.26 7.23 4.80
N GLU A 47 2.25 7.32 3.95
CA GLU A 47 0.86 7.31 4.39
C GLU A 47 0.45 5.96 4.97
N VAL A 48 0.91 4.86 4.35
CA VAL A 48 0.64 3.51 4.84
C VAL A 48 1.29 3.29 6.20
N GLU A 49 2.54 3.72 6.37
CA GLU A 49 3.23 3.63 7.66
C GLU A 49 2.46 4.35 8.76
N ASP A 50 1.98 5.53 8.44
CA ASP A 50 1.21 6.34 9.39
C ASP A 50 -0.14 5.69 9.70
N ALA A 51 -0.83 5.20 8.69
CA ALA A 51 -2.16 4.60 8.85
C ALA A 51 -2.14 3.32 9.67
N PHE A 52 -1.09 2.51 9.54
CA PHE A 52 -0.97 1.22 10.23
C PHE A 52 -0.01 1.25 11.42
N ASP A 53 0.63 2.40 11.67
CA ASP A 53 1.61 2.57 12.74
C ASP A 53 2.75 1.54 12.66
N ILE A 54 3.32 1.40 11.46
CA ILE A 54 4.43 0.48 11.18
C ILE A 54 5.52 1.20 10.40
N LYS A 55 6.66 0.53 10.23
CA LYS A 55 7.77 1.04 9.42
C LYS A 55 8.18 -0.01 8.40
N PHE A 56 8.40 0.44 7.16
CA PHE A 56 8.96 -0.40 6.11
C PHE A 56 10.46 -0.16 6.01
N SER A 57 11.22 -1.23 5.76
CA SER A 57 12.64 -1.07 5.44
C SER A 57 12.76 -0.65 3.96
N MET A 58 13.87 -0.05 3.59
CA MET A 58 14.13 0.34 2.20
C MET A 58 14.06 -0.88 1.27
N LYS A 59 14.57 -2.01 1.74
CA LYS A 59 14.53 -3.26 0.98
C LYS A 59 13.10 -3.71 0.71
N GLU A 60 12.23 -3.59 1.70
CA GLU A 60 10.80 -3.92 1.56
C GLU A 60 10.11 -2.99 0.57
N VAL A 61 10.39 -1.69 0.67
CA VAL A 61 9.80 -0.68 -0.22
C VAL A 61 10.17 -0.96 -1.68
N LEU A 62 11.45 -1.25 -1.94
CA LEU A 62 11.93 -1.47 -3.29
C LEU A 62 11.53 -2.83 -3.86
N GLY A 63 11.26 -3.79 -2.99
CA GLY A 63 10.93 -5.16 -3.41
C GLY A 63 9.46 -5.42 -3.67
N MET A 64 8.58 -4.48 -3.34
CA MET A 64 7.14 -4.66 -3.52
C MET A 64 6.76 -4.68 -4.99
N GLN A 65 6.12 -5.75 -5.43
CA GLN A 65 5.69 -5.90 -6.82
C GLN A 65 4.17 -5.73 -6.96
N ASN A 66 3.42 -5.90 -5.87
CA ASN A 66 1.98 -5.74 -5.87
C ASN A 66 1.49 -5.41 -4.46
N VAL A 67 0.20 -5.08 -4.34
CA VAL A 67 -0.40 -4.71 -3.05
C VAL A 67 -0.46 -5.91 -2.12
N GLY A 68 -0.55 -7.12 -2.66
CA GLY A 68 -0.51 -8.34 -1.85
C GLY A 68 0.77 -8.45 -1.04
N GLU A 69 1.91 -8.12 -1.63
CA GLU A 69 3.20 -8.11 -0.92
C GLU A 69 3.24 -7.02 0.15
N MET A 70 2.65 -5.87 -0.14
CA MET A 70 2.51 -4.78 0.85
C MET A 70 1.67 -5.26 2.04
N ALA A 71 0.56 -5.94 1.78
CA ALA A 71 -0.30 -6.48 2.82
C ALA A 71 0.42 -7.54 3.66
N ASP A 72 1.26 -8.36 3.03
CA ASP A 72 2.08 -9.36 3.74
C ASP A 72 3.00 -8.69 4.76
N ILE A 73 3.63 -7.59 4.37
CA ILE A 73 4.53 -6.84 5.25
C ILE A 73 3.75 -6.21 6.40
N ILE A 74 2.60 -5.64 6.11
CA ILE A 74 1.73 -5.03 7.12
C ILE A 74 1.30 -6.09 8.13
N GLU A 75 0.86 -7.25 7.65
CA GLU A 75 0.41 -8.35 8.48
C GLU A 75 1.51 -8.84 9.41
N LYS A 76 2.74 -8.89 8.91
CA LYS A 76 3.92 -9.31 9.67
C LYS A 76 4.27 -8.31 10.77
N ASN A 77 4.05 -7.02 10.56
CA ASN A 77 4.50 -5.95 11.45
C ASN A 77 3.38 -5.34 12.31
N ALA A 78 2.16 -5.67 12.03
CA ALA A 78 1.02 -5.09 12.76
C ALA A 78 0.51 -5.99 13.87
#